data_360e7ef99d01e901c2da21d1ff0a224b
#
_entry.id   360e7ef99d01e901c2da21d1ff0a224b
#
_cell.length_a   1.000
_cell.length_b   1.000
_cell.length_c   1.000
_cell.angle_alpha   90.00
_cell.angle_beta   90.00
_cell.angle_gamma   90.00
#
_symmetry.space_group_name_H-M   'P 1'
#
loop_
_entity.id
_entity.type
_entity.pdbx_description
1 polymer ?
#
loop_
_entity_poly.entity_id
_entity_poly.type
_entity_poly.pdbx_seq_one_letter_code
_entity_poly.pdbx_strand_id
1 'polypeptide(L)'
;MAALLAALCAACLVALTVAWPAAAIAQPVTLRTSSWLPASHPLSQSQAKWCAEVERATSGRVHCSPLSKPVSPPPGTFDAVRDGLADLSFSVHGYTPGRYPITQIAELPFSGGSAEIASVAYQRIFARHLAALNEQRGLKVIAVFTHGPGQIYNARRPIASLAELRGLRFRVDGGTVSDIGKAIGATVAMKPASETLDLLASGAIDGTFSPAESISSLRLEKAIHYCTIVPGGLYNTSFAFVMNQAAWDRISKTDQAAIERLSGEYAATLFGRAWDQADRRGAALMQATGVHTTIASRIFVDELRAKVAPLERKWIVDARARGLANAEQVLREFRAEVARLE
;
A
#
# COMPACT_ATOMS: atom_id res chain seq x y z
N MET A 1 -32.08 29.01 -83.05
CA MET A 1 -32.46 27.89 -82.13
C MET A 1 -31.24 27.06 -81.74
N ALA A 2 -30.22 27.66 -81.18
CA ALA A 2 -29.01 26.98 -80.74
C ALA A 2 -28.37 27.57 -79.45
N ALA A 3 -29.17 28.28 -78.64
CA ALA A 3 -28.66 28.98 -77.46
C ALA A 3 -29.40 28.61 -76.14
N LEU A 4 -30.18 27.53 -76.13
CA LEU A 4 -31.00 27.11 -74.98
C LEU A 4 -30.69 25.71 -74.41
N LEU A 5 -29.68 25.05 -74.87
CA LEU A 5 -29.28 23.70 -74.42
C LEU A 5 -28.00 23.64 -73.61
N ALA A 6 -27.31 24.78 -73.34
CA ALA A 6 -26.05 24.82 -72.58
C ALA A 6 -26.19 25.23 -71.13
N ALA A 7 -27.39 25.44 -70.60
CA ALA A 7 -27.64 25.95 -69.23
C ALA A 7 -28.15 24.91 -68.22
N LEU A 8 -28.23 23.60 -68.57
CA LEU A 8 -28.83 22.56 -67.69
C LEU A 8 -27.87 21.50 -67.20
N CYS A 9 -26.59 21.57 -67.47
CA CYS A 9 -25.60 20.60 -66.98
C CYS A 9 -24.64 21.10 -65.90
N ALA A 10 -24.87 22.32 -65.34
CA ALA A 10 -23.94 22.91 -64.36
C ALA A 10 -24.45 22.88 -62.89
N ALA A 11 -25.49 22.14 -62.60
CA ALA A 11 -26.15 22.22 -61.31
C ALA A 11 -26.39 20.86 -60.60
N CYS A 12 -25.41 19.96 -60.53
CA CYS A 12 -25.51 18.77 -59.64
C CYS A 12 -24.15 18.18 -59.27
N LEU A 13 -23.18 18.97 -58.90
CA LEU A 13 -21.99 18.52 -58.14
C LEU A 13 -22.04 19.16 -56.77
N VAL A 14 -23.07 18.85 -55.98
CA VAL A 14 -23.04 18.99 -54.53
C VAL A 14 -22.08 17.93 -53.99
N ALA A 15 -20.83 18.32 -53.82
CA ALA A 15 -19.86 17.49 -53.10
C ALA A 15 -20.41 17.21 -51.69
N LEU A 16 -20.93 15.99 -51.46
CA LEU A 16 -21.12 15.45 -50.12
C LEU A 16 -19.74 15.38 -49.48
N THR A 17 -19.32 16.43 -48.82
CA THR A 17 -18.24 16.37 -47.83
C THR A 17 -18.77 15.58 -46.65
N VAL A 18 -18.59 14.24 -46.70
CA VAL A 18 -18.73 13.40 -45.52
C VAL A 18 -17.67 13.92 -44.52
N ALA A 19 -18.10 14.79 -43.60
CA ALA A 19 -17.29 15.15 -42.46
C ALA A 19 -17.11 13.89 -41.63
N TRP A 20 -16.02 13.16 -41.88
CA TRP A 20 -15.58 12.13 -40.96
C TRP A 20 -15.36 12.83 -39.62
N PRO A 21 -16.01 12.37 -38.53
CA PRO A 21 -15.69 12.95 -37.23
C PRO A 21 -14.20 12.63 -37.00
N ALA A 22 -13.36 13.66 -37.06
CA ALA A 22 -11.98 13.56 -36.63
C ALA A 22 -12.07 13.07 -35.18
N ALA A 23 -11.76 11.81 -34.94
CA ALA A 23 -11.64 11.30 -33.59
C ALA A 23 -10.64 12.23 -32.88
N ALA A 24 -11.14 13.04 -31.97
CA ALA A 24 -10.30 13.94 -31.18
C ALA A 24 -9.25 13.06 -30.52
N ILE A 25 -8.02 13.10 -31.04
CA ILE A 25 -6.90 12.39 -30.43
C ILE A 25 -6.72 13.04 -29.08
N ALA A 26 -7.16 12.34 -28.03
CA ALA A 26 -7.00 12.82 -26.66
C ALA A 26 -5.50 13.08 -26.44
N GLN A 27 -5.15 14.27 -25.97
CA GLN A 27 -3.76 14.61 -25.72
C GLN A 27 -3.17 13.63 -24.71
N PRO A 28 -1.93 13.18 -24.91
CA PRO A 28 -1.26 12.30 -23.98
C PRO A 28 -1.18 12.91 -22.58
N VAL A 29 -1.52 12.11 -21.56
CA VAL A 29 -1.47 12.51 -20.16
C VAL A 29 -0.19 11.96 -19.52
N THR A 30 0.65 12.85 -19.02
CA THR A 30 1.81 12.49 -18.22
C THR A 30 1.44 12.50 -16.74
N LEU A 31 1.66 11.37 -16.04
CA LEU A 31 1.50 11.23 -14.60
C LEU A 31 2.87 11.34 -13.92
N ARG A 32 3.09 12.40 -13.16
CA ARG A 32 4.31 12.54 -12.35
C ARG A 32 4.23 11.61 -11.16
N THR A 33 5.17 10.66 -11.08
CA THR A 33 5.16 9.68 -9.99
C THR A 33 6.24 9.99 -8.97
N SER A 34 5.93 9.78 -7.70
CA SER A 34 6.87 9.95 -6.60
C SER A 34 6.98 8.68 -5.77
N SER A 35 8.15 8.42 -5.23
CA SER A 35 8.38 7.40 -4.22
C SER A 35 9.34 7.93 -3.16
N TRP A 36 9.02 7.70 -1.89
CA TRP A 36 9.91 7.99 -0.77
C TRP A 36 10.91 6.84 -0.50
N LEU A 37 10.81 5.76 -1.27
CA LEU A 37 11.72 4.63 -1.25
C LEU A 37 12.66 4.68 -2.46
N PRO A 38 13.86 4.10 -2.37
CA PRO A 38 14.78 4.01 -3.50
C PRO A 38 14.14 3.31 -4.71
N ALA A 39 14.59 3.63 -5.93
CA ALA A 39 14.10 3.00 -7.15
C ALA A 39 14.28 1.47 -7.18
N SER A 40 15.30 0.95 -6.45
CA SER A 40 15.54 -0.49 -6.29
C SER A 40 14.57 -1.18 -5.33
N HIS A 41 13.79 -0.43 -4.55
CA HIS A 41 12.86 -1.00 -3.59
C HIS A 41 11.69 -1.70 -4.30
N PRO A 42 11.21 -2.87 -3.82
CA PRO A 42 10.13 -3.63 -4.44
C PRO A 42 8.86 -2.81 -4.73
N LEU A 43 8.46 -1.92 -3.83
CA LEU A 43 7.28 -1.06 -4.05
C LEU A 43 7.48 -0.04 -5.17
N SER A 44 8.67 0.58 -5.25
CA SER A 44 9.01 1.51 -6.33
C SER A 44 9.02 0.80 -7.69
N GLN A 45 9.54 -0.43 -7.72
CA GLN A 45 9.51 -1.29 -8.91
C GLN A 45 8.08 -1.71 -9.28
N SER A 46 7.23 -2.02 -8.29
CA SER A 46 5.81 -2.34 -8.53
C SER A 46 5.04 -1.15 -9.09
N GLN A 47 5.29 0.06 -8.58
CA GLN A 47 4.75 1.30 -9.15
C GLN A 47 5.18 1.49 -10.60
N ALA A 48 6.46 1.32 -10.91
CA ALA A 48 7.00 1.43 -12.27
C ALA A 48 6.39 0.37 -13.20
N LYS A 49 6.23 -0.88 -12.73
CA LYS A 49 5.59 -1.95 -13.49
C LYS A 49 4.12 -1.63 -13.78
N TRP A 50 3.37 -1.17 -12.78
CA TRP A 50 1.99 -0.75 -12.97
C TRP A 50 1.89 0.38 -13.99
N CYS A 51 2.78 1.37 -13.94
CA CYS A 51 2.87 2.46 -14.91
C CYS A 51 3.11 1.96 -16.34
N ALA A 52 4.03 1.00 -16.53
CA ALA A 52 4.30 0.43 -17.85
C ALA A 52 3.08 -0.34 -18.41
N GLU A 53 2.29 -0.95 -17.54
CA GLU A 53 1.05 -1.62 -17.95
C GLU A 53 -0.06 -0.63 -18.29
N VAL A 54 -0.17 0.49 -17.57
CA VAL A 54 -1.07 1.60 -17.92
C VAL A 54 -0.72 2.16 -19.29
N GLU A 55 0.56 2.45 -19.54
CA GLU A 55 1.02 2.95 -20.84
C GLU A 55 0.64 2.01 -21.98
N ARG A 56 0.85 0.70 -21.79
CA ARG A 56 0.49 -0.34 -22.76
C ARG A 56 -1.04 -0.43 -22.97
N ALA A 57 -1.80 -0.43 -21.86
CA ALA A 57 -3.26 -0.55 -21.92
C ALA A 57 -3.96 0.68 -22.52
N THR A 58 -3.30 1.84 -22.46
CA THR A 58 -3.77 3.10 -23.06
C THR A 58 -3.10 3.43 -24.39
N SER A 59 -2.31 2.51 -24.96
CA SER A 59 -1.56 2.71 -26.23
C SER A 59 -0.73 3.98 -26.20
N GLY A 60 -0.03 4.26 -25.08
CA GLY A 60 0.83 5.42 -24.89
C GLY A 60 0.12 6.74 -24.56
N ARG A 61 -1.22 6.78 -24.52
CA ARG A 61 -1.97 8.00 -24.19
C ARG A 61 -1.84 8.44 -22.73
N VAL A 62 -1.58 7.49 -21.83
CA VAL A 62 -1.25 7.77 -20.42
C VAL A 62 0.09 7.12 -20.11
N HIS A 63 1.06 7.91 -19.68
CA HIS A 63 2.38 7.42 -19.30
C HIS A 63 2.84 8.06 -17.98
N CYS A 64 3.75 7.40 -17.27
CA CYS A 64 4.30 7.89 -16.02
C CYS A 64 5.68 8.54 -16.25
N SER A 65 5.94 9.61 -15.51
CA SER A 65 7.25 10.25 -15.43
C SER A 65 7.71 10.27 -13.97
N PRO A 66 8.71 9.44 -13.60
CA PRO A 66 9.19 9.42 -12.24
C PRO A 66 9.95 10.69 -11.89
N LEU A 67 9.62 11.28 -10.74
CA LEU A 67 10.35 12.43 -10.20
C LEU A 67 11.70 11.98 -9.64
N SER A 68 12.72 12.81 -9.78
CA SER A 68 14.09 12.52 -9.34
C SER A 68 14.26 12.49 -7.81
N LYS A 69 13.33 13.10 -7.08
CA LYS A 69 13.33 13.14 -5.61
C LYS A 69 11.92 12.95 -5.07
N PRO A 70 11.77 12.41 -3.85
CA PRO A 70 10.50 12.40 -3.14
C PRO A 70 9.93 13.81 -3.00
N VAL A 71 8.62 13.97 -3.21
CA VAL A 71 7.94 15.29 -3.06
C VAL A 71 7.67 15.66 -1.61
N SER A 72 7.80 14.70 -0.70
CA SER A 72 7.62 14.90 0.74
C SER A 72 8.32 13.80 1.54
N PRO A 73 8.56 14.00 2.84
CA PRO A 73 8.79 12.89 3.77
C PRO A 73 7.60 11.92 3.76
N PRO A 74 7.79 10.63 4.12
CA PRO A 74 6.76 9.60 4.03
C PRO A 74 5.40 9.97 4.65
N PRO A 75 5.30 10.61 5.84
CA PRO A 75 4.02 11.01 6.41
C PRO A 75 3.24 12.04 5.60
N GLY A 76 3.92 12.88 4.82
CA GLY A 76 3.31 13.92 3.98
C GLY A 76 2.86 13.45 2.59
N THR A 77 3.10 12.18 2.22
CA THR A 77 2.92 11.71 0.84
C THR A 77 1.49 11.85 0.33
N PHE A 78 0.48 11.47 1.13
CA PHE A 78 -0.92 11.58 0.71
C PHE A 78 -1.35 13.04 0.49
N ASP A 79 -0.88 13.96 1.34
CA ASP A 79 -1.15 15.38 1.18
C ASP A 79 -0.44 15.93 -0.06
N ALA A 80 0.82 15.57 -0.29
CA ALA A 80 1.57 15.98 -1.46
C ALA A 80 0.91 15.52 -2.77
N VAL A 81 0.36 14.31 -2.82
CA VAL A 81 -0.41 13.83 -3.99
C VAL A 81 -1.74 14.57 -4.10
N ARG A 82 -2.48 14.74 -3.01
CA ARG A 82 -3.74 15.50 -3.03
C ARG A 82 -3.52 16.92 -3.53
N ASP A 83 -2.46 17.58 -3.09
CA ASP A 83 -2.13 18.97 -3.41
C ASP A 83 -1.41 19.10 -4.77
N GLY A 84 -1.25 17.99 -5.52
CA GLY A 84 -0.73 17.99 -6.88
C GLY A 84 0.78 18.17 -7.02
N LEU A 85 1.57 17.97 -5.96
CA LEU A 85 3.04 17.96 -6.06
C LEU A 85 3.56 16.73 -6.83
N ALA A 86 2.84 15.62 -6.74
CA ALA A 86 2.95 14.46 -7.62
C ALA A 86 1.54 14.02 -8.02
N ASP A 87 1.41 13.32 -9.15
CA ASP A 87 0.12 12.82 -9.61
C ASP A 87 -0.17 11.41 -9.07
N LEU A 88 0.86 10.63 -8.72
CA LEU A 88 0.74 9.24 -8.27
C LEU A 88 1.82 8.89 -7.25
N SER A 89 1.44 8.23 -6.17
CA SER A 89 2.35 7.69 -5.16
C SER A 89 1.66 6.68 -4.26
N PHE A 90 2.42 6.06 -3.35
CA PHE A 90 1.91 5.20 -2.28
C PHE A 90 2.43 5.65 -0.92
N SER A 91 1.67 5.36 0.13
CA SER A 91 2.14 5.58 1.51
C SER A 91 1.42 4.67 2.51
N VAL A 92 1.89 4.68 3.74
CA VAL A 92 1.39 3.95 4.89
C VAL A 92 0.32 4.78 5.60
N HIS A 93 -0.84 4.20 5.91
CA HIS A 93 -1.89 4.88 6.66
C HIS A 93 -1.44 5.24 8.09
N GLY A 94 -0.67 4.37 8.73
CA GLY A 94 -0.17 4.55 10.09
C GLY A 94 0.76 5.75 10.29
N TYR A 95 1.38 6.29 9.21
CA TYR A 95 2.23 7.48 9.31
C TYR A 95 1.46 8.76 9.67
N THR A 96 0.13 8.77 9.55
CA THR A 96 -0.74 9.88 9.95
C THR A 96 -1.78 9.40 10.97
N PRO A 97 -1.40 9.21 12.26
CA PRO A 97 -2.26 8.65 13.28
C PRO A 97 -3.62 9.35 13.37
N GLY A 98 -4.69 8.57 13.51
CA GLY A 98 -6.06 9.08 13.65
C GLY A 98 -6.74 9.56 12.36
N ARG A 99 -6.02 9.60 11.23
CA ARG A 99 -6.59 10.04 9.96
C ARG A 99 -7.35 8.92 9.22
N TYR A 100 -6.89 7.68 9.33
CA TYR A 100 -7.40 6.52 8.59
C TYR A 100 -7.81 5.36 9.50
N PRO A 101 -8.67 5.57 10.52
CA PRO A 101 -8.95 4.52 11.51
C PRO A 101 -9.67 3.32 10.91
N ILE A 102 -10.50 3.48 9.88
CA ILE A 102 -11.29 2.39 9.29
C ILE A 102 -10.41 1.49 8.44
N THR A 103 -9.57 2.10 7.58
CA THR A 103 -8.68 1.36 6.69
C THR A 103 -7.59 0.59 7.44
N GLN A 104 -7.33 0.89 8.71
CA GLN A 104 -6.44 0.12 9.57
C GLN A 104 -6.98 -1.26 9.98
N ILE A 105 -8.15 -1.70 9.49
CA ILE A 105 -8.65 -3.08 9.68
C ILE A 105 -7.58 -4.13 9.32
N ALA A 106 -6.81 -3.90 8.26
CA ALA A 106 -5.76 -4.81 7.80
C ALA A 106 -4.52 -4.84 8.71
N GLU A 107 -4.40 -3.89 9.66
CA GLU A 107 -3.30 -3.84 10.63
C GLU A 107 -3.60 -4.61 11.92
N LEU A 108 -4.83 -5.12 12.07
CA LEU A 108 -5.20 -5.89 13.24
C LEU A 108 -4.36 -7.18 13.35
N PRO A 109 -3.99 -7.59 14.57
CA PRO A 109 -3.05 -8.69 14.79
C PRO A 109 -3.54 -10.02 14.20
N PHE A 110 -2.59 -10.85 13.76
CA PHE A 110 -2.82 -12.21 13.28
C PHE A 110 -3.74 -12.29 12.04
N SER A 111 -3.56 -11.38 11.11
CA SER A 111 -4.36 -11.26 9.88
C SER A 111 -3.81 -12.05 8.68
N GLY A 112 -2.84 -12.96 8.88
CA GLY A 112 -2.38 -13.88 7.83
C GLY A 112 -0.89 -13.82 7.52
N GLY A 113 -0.41 -14.84 6.81
CA GLY A 113 1.00 -15.11 6.54
C GLY A 113 1.54 -14.64 5.19
N SER A 114 0.69 -14.26 4.22
CA SER A 114 1.07 -13.82 2.87
C SER A 114 0.62 -12.39 2.61
N ALA A 115 1.54 -11.57 2.11
CA ALA A 115 1.22 -10.21 1.67
C ALA A 115 0.22 -10.19 0.50
N GLU A 116 0.36 -11.11 -0.46
CA GLU A 116 -0.57 -11.23 -1.59
C GLU A 116 -1.98 -11.52 -1.09
N ILE A 117 -2.14 -12.54 -0.25
CA ILE A 117 -3.43 -12.96 0.29
C ILE A 117 -4.07 -11.83 1.11
N ALA A 118 -3.32 -11.26 2.04
CA ALA A 118 -3.82 -10.16 2.89
C ALA A 118 -4.19 -8.92 2.06
N SER A 119 -3.39 -8.58 1.02
CA SER A 119 -3.67 -7.44 0.13
C SER A 119 -4.93 -7.64 -0.70
N VAL A 120 -5.13 -8.83 -1.27
CA VAL A 120 -6.33 -9.16 -2.06
C VAL A 120 -7.58 -9.14 -1.17
N ALA A 121 -7.52 -9.79 -0.01
CA ALA A 121 -8.62 -9.77 0.97
C ALA A 121 -8.95 -8.34 1.41
N TYR A 122 -7.94 -7.55 1.76
CA TYR A 122 -8.09 -6.16 2.16
C TYR A 122 -8.70 -5.29 1.05
N GLN A 123 -8.23 -5.44 -0.19
CA GLN A 123 -8.78 -4.72 -1.33
C GLN A 123 -10.25 -5.06 -1.59
N ARG A 124 -10.65 -6.32 -1.44
CA ARG A 124 -12.04 -6.74 -1.57
C ARG A 124 -12.95 -6.12 -0.49
N ILE A 125 -12.48 -6.12 0.74
CA ILE A 125 -13.19 -5.49 1.86
C ILE A 125 -13.26 -3.97 1.66
N PHE A 126 -12.16 -3.35 1.25
CA PHE A 126 -12.13 -1.92 0.94
C PHE A 126 -13.17 -1.56 -0.11
N ALA A 127 -13.20 -2.26 -1.24
CA ALA A 127 -14.13 -1.99 -2.33
C ALA A 127 -15.60 -2.17 -1.93
N ARG A 128 -15.91 -3.19 -1.10
CA ARG A 128 -17.28 -3.50 -0.69
C ARG A 128 -17.80 -2.60 0.44
N HIS A 129 -16.96 -2.23 1.39
CA HIS A 129 -17.42 -1.63 2.65
C HIS A 129 -16.76 -0.30 3.01
N LEU A 130 -15.51 -0.05 2.61
CA LEU A 130 -14.73 1.06 3.15
C LEU A 130 -14.62 2.24 2.18
N ALA A 131 -14.57 2.00 0.88
CA ALA A 131 -14.38 3.03 -0.13
C ALA A 131 -15.43 4.15 -0.06
N ALA A 132 -16.70 3.80 0.19
CA ALA A 132 -17.79 4.75 0.31
C ALA A 132 -17.66 5.71 1.50
N LEU A 133 -16.89 5.32 2.54
CA LEU A 133 -16.63 6.15 3.72
C LEU A 133 -15.58 7.23 3.47
N ASN A 134 -14.89 7.14 2.31
CA ASN A 134 -14.05 8.18 1.75
C ASN A 134 -12.99 8.75 2.71
N GLU A 135 -12.26 7.88 3.41
CA GLU A 135 -11.15 8.33 4.28
C GLU A 135 -10.03 9.01 3.47
N GLN A 136 -9.84 8.65 2.20
CA GLN A 136 -8.83 9.22 1.30
C GLN A 136 -9.37 10.40 0.47
N ARG A 137 -10.08 11.35 1.12
CA ARG A 137 -10.70 12.51 0.46
C ARG A 137 -9.73 13.26 -0.44
N GLY A 138 -10.17 13.57 -1.67
CA GLY A 138 -9.38 14.29 -2.67
C GLY A 138 -8.34 13.44 -3.41
N LEU A 139 -8.38 12.12 -3.19
CA LEU A 139 -7.52 11.16 -3.86
C LEU A 139 -8.36 10.10 -4.57
N LYS A 140 -7.97 9.73 -5.78
CA LYS A 140 -8.40 8.49 -6.43
C LYS A 140 -7.57 7.35 -5.86
N VAL A 141 -8.19 6.44 -5.13
CA VAL A 141 -7.51 5.22 -4.67
C VAL A 141 -7.40 4.26 -5.85
N ILE A 142 -6.17 3.89 -6.20
CA ILE A 142 -5.87 2.89 -7.22
C ILE A 142 -5.96 1.50 -6.60
N ALA A 143 -5.36 1.31 -5.44
CA ALA A 143 -5.49 0.08 -4.64
C ALA A 143 -5.15 0.34 -3.18
N VAL A 144 -5.65 -0.54 -2.31
CA VAL A 144 -5.11 -0.73 -0.97
C VAL A 144 -4.41 -2.08 -0.90
N PHE A 145 -3.37 -2.18 -0.09
CA PHE A 145 -2.57 -3.40 0.05
C PHE A 145 -1.84 -3.43 1.40
N THR A 146 -1.18 -4.55 1.71
CA THR A 146 -0.38 -4.71 2.93
C THR A 146 1.00 -5.21 2.60
N HIS A 147 1.96 -5.04 3.54
CA HIS A 147 3.17 -5.86 3.56
C HIS A 147 2.87 -7.25 4.14
N GLY A 148 3.85 -8.14 4.11
CA GLY A 148 3.79 -9.46 4.73
C GLY A 148 3.69 -9.41 6.26
N PRO A 149 3.73 -10.57 6.95
CA PRO A 149 3.60 -10.63 8.40
C PRO A 149 4.73 -9.86 9.09
N GLY A 150 4.35 -8.87 9.90
CA GLY A 150 5.27 -8.14 10.74
C GLY A 150 5.77 -9.01 11.89
N GLN A 151 7.09 -8.94 12.16
CA GLN A 151 7.80 -9.72 13.16
C GLN A 151 8.59 -8.81 14.08
N ILE A 152 9.23 -9.38 15.12
CA ILE A 152 10.01 -8.64 16.11
C ILE A 152 11.50 -8.84 15.82
N TYR A 153 12.21 -7.77 15.47
CA TYR A 153 13.65 -7.77 15.21
C TYR A 153 14.37 -6.91 16.23
N ASN A 154 15.51 -7.38 16.75
CA ASN A 154 16.30 -6.56 17.65
C ASN A 154 17.80 -6.92 17.63
N ALA A 155 18.62 -6.02 18.19
CA ALA A 155 20.07 -6.14 18.28
C ALA A 155 20.57 -6.69 19.64
N ARG A 156 19.68 -6.98 20.60
CA ARG A 156 20.07 -7.15 22.00
C ARG A 156 20.00 -8.58 22.50
N ARG A 157 18.87 -9.27 22.34
CA ARG A 157 18.61 -10.60 22.94
C ARG A 157 17.47 -11.34 22.27
N PRO A 158 17.41 -12.68 22.40
CA PRO A 158 16.21 -13.43 22.04
C PRO A 158 14.99 -12.91 22.80
N ILE A 159 13.81 -12.99 22.17
CA ILE A 159 12.51 -12.64 22.77
C ILE A 159 11.60 -13.85 22.62
N ALA A 160 11.29 -14.51 23.73
CA ALA A 160 10.42 -15.68 23.83
C ALA A 160 9.26 -15.46 24.83
N SER A 161 9.17 -14.28 25.44
CA SER A 161 8.14 -13.90 26.42
C SER A 161 7.91 -12.40 26.44
N LEU A 162 6.76 -11.95 26.97
CA LEU A 162 6.47 -10.50 27.17
C LEU A 162 7.49 -9.82 28.10
N ALA A 163 8.05 -10.56 29.05
CA ALA A 163 9.03 -10.01 30.00
C ALA A 163 10.32 -9.55 29.30
N GLU A 164 10.72 -10.23 28.24
CA GLU A 164 11.94 -9.94 27.47
C GLU A 164 11.81 -8.72 26.57
N LEU A 165 10.58 -8.25 26.27
CA LEU A 165 10.35 -6.99 25.57
C LEU A 165 10.64 -5.76 26.45
N ARG A 166 10.57 -5.92 27.78
CA ARG A 166 10.72 -4.79 28.71
C ARG A 166 12.11 -4.13 28.59
N GLY A 167 12.10 -2.80 28.58
CA GLY A 167 13.32 -2.00 28.50
C GLY A 167 13.90 -1.89 27.09
N LEU A 168 13.35 -2.59 26.09
CA LEU A 168 13.74 -2.43 24.70
C LEU A 168 12.86 -1.38 24.02
N ARG A 169 13.50 -0.60 23.15
CA ARG A 169 12.88 0.44 22.34
C ARG A 169 12.76 -0.04 20.90
N PHE A 170 11.55 -0.07 20.38
CA PHE A 170 11.29 -0.53 19.02
C PHE A 170 10.80 0.59 18.12
N ARG A 171 11.34 0.65 16.92
CA ARG A 171 10.76 1.48 15.87
C ARG A 171 9.49 0.78 15.33
N VAL A 172 8.44 1.56 15.09
CA VAL A 172 7.19 1.14 14.48
C VAL A 172 6.69 2.18 13.48
N ASP A 173 5.82 1.76 12.52
CA ASP A 173 5.25 2.67 11.52
C ASP A 173 4.22 3.67 12.09
N GLY A 174 3.70 3.42 13.27
CA GLY A 174 2.57 4.16 13.83
C GLY A 174 1.26 3.39 13.62
N GLY A 175 0.10 4.04 13.83
CA GLY A 175 -1.19 3.38 13.73
C GLY A 175 -1.36 2.21 14.69
N THR A 176 -2.03 1.17 14.24
CA THR A 176 -2.33 -0.02 15.06
C THR A 176 -1.06 -0.71 15.56
N VAL A 177 0.03 -0.73 14.79
CA VAL A 177 1.28 -1.38 15.23
C VAL A 177 1.91 -0.67 16.44
N SER A 178 1.74 0.66 16.55
CA SER A 178 2.16 1.39 17.75
C SER A 178 1.34 0.97 18.98
N ASP A 179 0.05 0.80 18.82
CA ASP A 179 -0.84 0.35 19.88
C ASP A 179 -0.55 -1.11 20.28
N ILE A 180 -0.23 -1.97 19.30
CA ILE A 180 0.24 -3.35 19.55
C ILE A 180 1.50 -3.34 20.40
N GLY A 181 2.53 -2.58 19.99
CA GLY A 181 3.79 -2.50 20.73
C GLY A 181 3.59 -2.09 22.17
N LYS A 182 2.78 -1.05 22.41
CA LYS A 182 2.43 -0.59 23.78
C LYS A 182 1.68 -1.66 24.57
N ALA A 183 0.70 -2.32 23.95
CA ALA A 183 -0.12 -3.35 24.61
C ALA A 183 0.72 -4.55 25.08
N ILE A 184 1.75 -4.93 24.33
CA ILE A 184 2.66 -6.03 24.69
C ILE A 184 3.81 -5.60 25.60
N GLY A 185 3.86 -4.32 26.02
CA GLY A 185 4.84 -3.80 26.99
C GLY A 185 6.16 -3.31 26.39
N ALA A 186 6.24 -3.13 25.07
CA ALA A 186 7.38 -2.54 24.41
C ALA A 186 7.36 -1.00 24.50
N THR A 187 8.55 -0.37 24.58
CA THR A 187 8.66 1.06 24.34
C THR A 187 8.76 1.29 22.83
N VAL A 188 7.84 2.07 22.26
CA VAL A 188 7.78 2.27 20.81
C VAL A 188 8.11 3.70 20.41
N ALA A 189 8.85 3.84 19.31
CA ALA A 189 9.14 5.08 18.62
C ALA A 189 8.51 5.05 17.23
N MET A 190 7.55 5.92 16.96
CA MET A 190 6.94 6.05 15.63
C MET A 190 7.89 6.82 14.72
N LYS A 191 8.42 6.14 13.72
CA LYS A 191 9.37 6.67 12.74
C LYS A 191 9.17 6.02 11.36
N PRO A 192 9.46 6.75 10.26
CA PRO A 192 9.50 6.14 8.93
C PRO A 192 10.47 4.95 8.86
N ALA A 193 10.14 3.94 8.04
CA ALA A 193 10.98 2.77 7.85
C ALA A 193 12.39 3.11 7.36
N SER A 194 12.52 4.16 6.55
CA SER A 194 13.79 4.65 6.01
C SER A 194 14.79 5.15 7.08
N GLU A 195 14.32 5.46 8.28
CA GLU A 195 15.18 5.91 9.39
C GLU A 195 15.71 4.74 10.26
N THR A 196 15.25 3.51 10.03
CA THR A 196 15.52 2.39 10.95
C THR A 196 17.00 2.08 11.14
N LEU A 197 17.78 2.08 10.06
CA LEU A 197 19.22 1.77 10.13
C LEU A 197 19.96 2.83 10.98
N ASP A 198 19.72 4.10 10.75
CA ASP A 198 20.37 5.20 11.49
C ASP A 198 19.97 5.20 12.98
N LEU A 199 18.71 4.89 13.28
CA LEU A 199 18.22 4.78 14.65
C LEU A 199 18.84 3.59 15.39
N LEU A 200 19.04 2.44 14.72
CA LEU A 200 19.78 1.29 15.29
C LEU A 200 21.25 1.63 15.48
N ALA A 201 21.89 2.22 14.48
CA ALA A 201 23.32 2.58 14.52
C ALA A 201 23.64 3.60 15.63
N SER A 202 22.76 4.57 15.86
CA SER A 202 22.90 5.55 16.95
C SER A 202 22.52 5.02 18.33
N GLY A 203 21.94 3.81 18.41
CA GLY A 203 21.39 3.25 19.65
C GLY A 203 20.13 3.97 20.14
N ALA A 204 19.46 4.77 19.30
CA ALA A 204 18.20 5.42 19.64
C ALA A 204 17.05 4.39 19.80
N ILE A 205 17.16 3.27 19.10
CA ILE A 205 16.27 2.10 19.23
C ILE A 205 17.09 0.83 19.41
N ASP A 206 16.48 -0.20 19.96
CA ASP A 206 17.07 -1.52 20.15
C ASP A 206 16.58 -2.55 19.13
N GLY A 207 15.51 -2.20 18.39
CA GLY A 207 14.90 -3.08 17.42
C GLY A 207 13.81 -2.40 16.60
N THR A 208 13.14 -3.17 15.76
CA THR A 208 12.03 -2.72 14.94
C THR A 208 10.98 -3.82 14.80
N PHE A 209 9.71 -3.42 14.71
CA PHE A 209 8.70 -4.30 14.16
C PHE A 209 8.63 -4.04 12.66
N SER A 210 8.80 -5.08 11.87
CA SER A 210 8.93 -5.01 10.40
C SER A 210 8.58 -6.33 9.74
N PRO A 211 8.30 -6.37 8.44
CA PRO A 211 8.34 -7.61 7.65
C PRO A 211 9.79 -8.05 7.42
N ALA A 212 10.00 -9.28 6.97
CA ALA A 212 11.34 -9.82 6.70
C ALA A 212 12.08 -9.07 5.56
N GLU A 213 11.33 -8.52 4.62
CA GLU A 213 11.82 -7.67 3.54
C GLU A 213 12.76 -6.57 4.02
N SER A 214 12.43 -5.94 5.15
CA SER A 214 13.19 -4.82 5.70
C SER A 214 14.66 -5.15 5.98
N ILE A 215 14.97 -6.42 6.26
CA ILE A 215 16.35 -6.84 6.50
C ILE A 215 17.22 -6.57 5.26
N SER A 216 16.71 -6.87 4.07
CA SER A 216 17.44 -6.64 2.82
C SER A 216 17.29 -5.22 2.28
N SER A 217 16.07 -4.68 2.25
CA SER A 217 15.78 -3.40 1.61
C SER A 217 16.34 -2.20 2.40
N LEU A 218 16.38 -2.32 3.72
CA LEU A 218 16.91 -1.28 4.61
C LEU A 218 18.33 -1.60 5.12
N ARG A 219 18.97 -2.67 4.62
CA ARG A 219 20.33 -3.09 4.96
C ARG A 219 20.52 -3.33 6.46
N LEU A 220 19.55 -3.98 7.09
CA LEU A 220 19.55 -4.21 8.54
C LEU A 220 20.31 -5.46 8.96
N GLU A 221 20.83 -6.27 8.04
CA GLU A 221 21.46 -7.57 8.27
C GLU A 221 22.67 -7.56 9.21
N LYS A 222 23.33 -6.40 9.34
CA LYS A 222 24.45 -6.20 10.27
C LYS A 222 24.05 -5.57 11.60
N ALA A 223 22.88 -4.97 11.67
CA ALA A 223 22.38 -4.25 12.84
C ALA A 223 21.39 -5.09 13.66
N ILE A 224 20.75 -6.08 13.03
CA ILE A 224 19.78 -6.98 13.67
C ILE A 224 20.47 -8.33 13.93
N HIS A 225 20.40 -8.81 15.16
CA HIS A 225 20.99 -10.08 15.57
C HIS A 225 19.96 -11.13 15.98
N TYR A 226 18.74 -10.69 16.32
CA TYR A 226 17.66 -11.56 16.80
C TYR A 226 16.35 -11.26 16.08
N CYS A 227 15.66 -12.34 15.71
CA CYS A 227 14.33 -12.30 15.14
C CYS A 227 13.40 -13.21 15.95
N THR A 228 12.23 -12.71 16.33
CA THR A 228 11.15 -13.55 16.85
C THR A 228 10.04 -13.60 15.82
N ILE A 229 9.81 -14.79 15.27
CA ILE A 229 8.72 -15.08 14.34
C ILE A 229 7.47 -15.40 15.13
N VAL A 230 6.44 -14.59 14.95
CA VAL A 230 5.11 -14.83 15.51
C VAL A 230 4.27 -15.53 14.43
N PRO A 231 3.86 -16.79 14.63
CA PRO A 231 3.01 -17.50 13.68
C PRO A 231 1.73 -16.72 13.35
N GLY A 232 1.43 -16.56 12.06
CA GLY A 232 0.32 -15.74 11.58
C GLY A 232 0.59 -14.23 11.57
N GLY A 233 1.81 -13.80 11.90
CA GLY A 233 2.22 -12.38 11.96
C GLY A 233 1.72 -11.66 13.19
N LEU A 234 2.53 -10.79 13.77
CA LEU A 234 2.08 -9.91 14.86
C LEU A 234 1.14 -8.81 14.34
N TYR A 235 1.34 -8.37 13.10
CA TYR A 235 0.54 -7.35 12.41
C TYR A 235 0.88 -7.34 10.92
N ASN A 236 0.10 -6.57 10.15
CA ASN A 236 0.44 -6.12 8.81
C ASN A 236 0.31 -4.60 8.78
N THR A 237 1.11 -3.89 7.96
CA THR A 237 0.92 -2.45 7.76
C THR A 237 0.05 -2.24 6.52
N SER A 238 -0.92 -1.34 6.62
CA SER A 238 -1.81 -0.98 5.53
C SER A 238 -1.26 0.17 4.68
N PHE A 239 -1.34 0.03 3.37
CA PHE A 239 -0.93 1.00 2.38
C PHE A 239 -2.09 1.41 1.48
N ALA A 240 -2.01 2.61 0.91
CA ALA A 240 -2.77 2.96 -0.27
C ALA A 240 -1.84 3.40 -1.40
N PHE A 241 -2.15 2.96 -2.62
CA PHE A 241 -1.63 3.48 -3.87
C PHE A 241 -2.66 4.44 -4.43
N VAL A 242 -2.28 5.70 -4.58
CA VAL A 242 -3.23 6.80 -4.81
C VAL A 242 -2.79 7.70 -5.95
N MET A 243 -3.79 8.27 -6.63
CA MET A 243 -3.62 9.28 -7.66
C MET A 243 -4.31 10.59 -7.24
N ASN A 244 -3.75 11.71 -7.62
CA ASN A 244 -4.39 13.01 -7.50
C ASN A 244 -5.72 13.02 -8.27
N GLN A 245 -6.80 13.48 -7.65
CA GLN A 245 -8.13 13.44 -8.26
C GLN A 245 -8.19 14.27 -9.55
N ALA A 246 -7.60 15.46 -9.56
CA ALA A 246 -7.58 16.29 -10.78
C ALA A 246 -6.72 15.67 -11.89
N ALA A 247 -5.66 14.93 -11.55
CA ALA A 247 -4.91 14.15 -12.54
C ALA A 247 -5.76 13.03 -13.15
N TRP A 248 -6.53 12.31 -12.32
CA TRP A 248 -7.49 11.31 -12.78
C TRP A 248 -8.54 11.90 -13.70
N ASP A 249 -9.10 13.06 -13.35
CA ASP A 249 -10.18 13.69 -14.10
C ASP A 249 -9.73 14.22 -15.49
N ARG A 250 -8.43 14.44 -15.70
CA ARG A 250 -7.86 14.77 -17.02
C ARG A 250 -7.74 13.58 -17.97
N ILE A 251 -7.83 12.36 -17.45
CA ILE A 251 -7.72 11.14 -18.25
C ILE A 251 -9.04 10.88 -18.97
N SER A 252 -9.00 10.50 -20.25
CA SER A 252 -10.21 10.17 -21.00
C SER A 252 -11.00 9.03 -20.35
N LYS A 253 -12.32 9.01 -20.52
CA LYS A 253 -13.17 7.94 -19.96
C LYS A 253 -12.77 6.54 -20.45
N THR A 254 -12.32 6.43 -21.71
CA THR A 254 -11.81 5.18 -22.27
C THR A 254 -10.54 4.73 -21.56
N ASP A 255 -9.61 5.67 -21.31
CA ASP A 255 -8.36 5.35 -20.62
C ASP A 255 -8.57 5.15 -19.12
N GLN A 256 -9.49 5.90 -18.49
CA GLN A 256 -9.93 5.61 -17.12
C GLN A 256 -10.43 4.16 -16.99
N ALA A 257 -11.27 3.70 -17.92
CA ALA A 257 -11.76 2.32 -17.91
C ALA A 257 -10.62 1.29 -18.11
N ALA A 258 -9.58 1.61 -18.89
CA ALA A 258 -8.40 0.76 -19.03
C ALA A 258 -7.58 0.70 -17.73
N ILE A 259 -7.40 1.84 -17.07
CA ILE A 259 -6.67 1.96 -15.79
C ILE A 259 -7.46 1.27 -14.66
N GLU A 260 -8.80 1.36 -14.64
CA GLU A 260 -9.62 0.67 -13.62
C GLU A 260 -9.41 -0.86 -13.66
N ARG A 261 -9.18 -1.46 -14.84
CA ARG A 261 -8.86 -2.89 -14.93
C ARG A 261 -7.49 -3.26 -14.35
N LEU A 262 -6.57 -2.29 -14.27
CA LEU A 262 -5.26 -2.42 -13.66
C LEU A 262 -5.23 -1.93 -12.21
N SER A 263 -6.37 -1.49 -11.69
CA SER A 263 -6.57 -1.01 -10.32
C SER A 263 -7.17 -2.10 -9.43
N GLY A 264 -7.49 -1.76 -8.21
CA GLY A 264 -8.17 -2.66 -7.28
C GLY A 264 -7.37 -3.94 -7.02
N GLU A 265 -8.02 -5.08 -7.22
CA GLU A 265 -7.45 -6.40 -6.92
C GLU A 265 -6.19 -6.71 -7.75
N TYR A 266 -6.14 -6.24 -9.01
CA TYR A 266 -4.96 -6.40 -9.85
C TYR A 266 -3.73 -5.71 -9.23
N ALA A 267 -3.85 -4.42 -8.87
CA ALA A 267 -2.76 -3.69 -8.24
C ALA A 267 -2.43 -4.24 -6.85
N ALA A 268 -3.43 -4.61 -6.04
CA ALA A 268 -3.22 -5.24 -4.73
C ALA A 268 -2.41 -6.54 -4.85
N THR A 269 -2.73 -7.38 -5.85
CA THR A 269 -1.97 -8.60 -6.17
C THR A 269 -0.54 -8.28 -6.60
N LEU A 270 -0.35 -7.27 -7.45
CA LEU A 270 0.97 -6.86 -7.91
C LEU A 270 1.89 -6.45 -6.75
N PHE A 271 1.38 -5.60 -5.86
CA PHE A 271 2.13 -5.12 -4.69
C PHE A 271 2.33 -6.25 -3.66
N GLY A 272 1.31 -7.05 -3.36
CA GLY A 272 1.39 -8.15 -2.42
C GLY A 272 2.40 -9.22 -2.83
N ARG A 273 2.42 -9.62 -4.11
CA ARG A 273 3.45 -10.54 -4.65
C ARG A 273 4.86 -10.00 -4.53
N ALA A 274 5.02 -8.70 -4.78
CA ALA A 274 6.33 -8.07 -4.64
C ALA A 274 6.82 -8.12 -3.18
N TRP A 275 5.92 -7.91 -2.22
CA TRP A 275 6.20 -8.06 -0.80
C TRP A 275 6.57 -9.49 -0.43
N ASP A 276 5.79 -10.50 -0.82
CA ASP A 276 6.09 -11.91 -0.53
C ASP A 276 7.43 -12.35 -1.12
N GLN A 277 7.78 -11.87 -2.32
CA GLN A 277 9.10 -12.12 -2.91
C GLN A 277 10.22 -11.44 -2.13
N ALA A 278 9.99 -10.23 -1.65
CA ALA A 278 10.96 -9.48 -0.86
C ALA A 278 11.14 -10.08 0.53
N ASP A 279 10.07 -10.55 1.17
CA ASP A 279 10.14 -11.26 2.45
C ASP A 279 10.95 -12.54 2.35
N ARG A 280 10.78 -13.32 1.27
CA ARG A 280 11.62 -14.51 1.02
C ARG A 280 13.10 -14.15 0.89
N ARG A 281 13.43 -13.04 0.20
CA ARG A 281 14.83 -12.58 0.10
C ARG A 281 15.38 -12.12 1.45
N GLY A 282 14.58 -11.39 2.23
CA GLY A 282 14.95 -10.96 3.57
C GLY A 282 15.20 -12.13 4.52
N ALA A 283 14.31 -13.13 4.49
CA ALA A 283 14.46 -14.36 5.29
C ALA A 283 15.72 -15.16 4.90
N ALA A 284 16.00 -15.30 3.60
CA ALA A 284 17.22 -15.94 3.13
C ALA A 284 18.49 -15.19 3.57
N LEU A 285 18.45 -13.85 3.52
CA LEU A 285 19.57 -13.02 3.99
C LEU A 285 19.80 -13.15 5.49
N MET A 286 18.73 -13.17 6.31
CA MET A 286 18.84 -13.43 7.75
C MET A 286 19.52 -14.76 8.04
N GLN A 287 19.13 -15.82 7.34
CA GLN A 287 19.76 -17.13 7.48
C GLN A 287 21.24 -17.10 7.10
N ALA A 288 21.58 -16.46 5.97
CA ALA A 288 22.94 -16.36 5.46
C ALA A 288 23.86 -15.52 6.38
N THR A 289 23.31 -14.52 7.08
CA THR A 289 24.07 -13.64 7.98
C THR A 289 24.05 -14.09 9.45
N GLY A 290 23.40 -15.22 9.75
CA GLY A 290 23.41 -15.81 11.09
C GLY A 290 22.51 -15.08 12.10
N VAL A 291 21.47 -14.40 11.66
CA VAL A 291 20.46 -13.81 12.56
C VAL A 291 19.79 -14.93 13.34
N HIS A 292 19.89 -14.87 14.67
CA HIS A 292 19.29 -15.88 15.56
C HIS A 292 17.76 -15.75 15.51
N THR A 293 17.12 -16.77 14.96
CA THR A 293 15.65 -16.79 14.79
C THR A 293 14.99 -17.69 15.83
N THR A 294 14.03 -17.14 16.56
CA THR A 294 13.18 -17.84 17.53
C THR A 294 11.75 -17.86 16.99
N ILE A 295 11.12 -19.04 16.94
CA ILE A 295 9.68 -19.13 16.67
C ILE A 295 8.94 -19.00 18.00
N ALA A 296 8.01 -18.05 18.11
CA ALA A 296 7.22 -17.85 19.30
C ALA A 296 6.44 -19.12 19.66
N SER A 297 6.60 -19.58 20.90
CA SER A 297 5.87 -20.73 21.42
C SER A 297 4.36 -20.45 21.46
N ARG A 298 3.54 -21.50 21.50
CA ARG A 298 2.09 -21.36 21.65
C ARG A 298 1.73 -20.52 22.87
N ILE A 299 2.40 -20.74 23.99
CA ILE A 299 2.19 -19.97 25.23
C ILE A 299 2.43 -18.49 24.99
N PHE A 300 3.56 -18.15 24.36
CA PHE A 300 3.88 -16.74 24.07
C PHE A 300 2.90 -16.12 23.05
N VAL A 301 2.46 -16.87 22.03
CA VAL A 301 1.44 -16.41 21.09
C VAL A 301 0.11 -16.14 21.80
N ASP A 302 -0.31 -17.02 22.74
CA ASP A 302 -1.54 -16.85 23.51
C ASP A 302 -1.45 -15.64 24.45
N GLU A 303 -0.29 -15.36 25.05
CA GLU A 303 -0.03 -14.15 25.82
C GLU A 303 -0.13 -12.89 24.94
N LEU A 304 0.48 -12.90 23.75
CA LEU A 304 0.39 -11.81 22.79
C LEU A 304 -1.08 -11.56 22.40
N ARG A 305 -1.82 -12.62 22.05
CA ARG A 305 -3.25 -12.53 21.70
C ARG A 305 -4.08 -11.89 22.83
N ALA A 306 -3.87 -12.32 24.06
CA ALA A 306 -4.58 -11.76 25.21
C ALA A 306 -4.31 -10.26 25.37
N LYS A 307 -3.07 -9.83 25.16
CA LYS A 307 -2.67 -8.42 25.29
C LYS A 307 -3.24 -7.52 24.22
N VAL A 308 -3.32 -8.01 22.97
CA VAL A 308 -3.78 -7.20 21.82
C VAL A 308 -5.28 -7.30 21.55
N ALA A 309 -5.99 -8.25 22.17
CA ALA A 309 -7.44 -8.41 22.00
C ALA A 309 -8.28 -7.11 22.21
N PRO A 310 -7.93 -6.19 23.13
CA PRO A 310 -8.63 -4.91 23.25
C PRO A 310 -8.57 -4.03 22.00
N LEU A 311 -7.55 -4.16 21.17
CA LEU A 311 -7.37 -3.34 19.96
C LEU A 311 -8.43 -3.61 18.91
N GLU A 312 -8.88 -4.86 18.79
CA GLU A 312 -10.00 -5.22 17.93
C GLU A 312 -11.30 -4.51 18.35
N ARG A 313 -11.62 -4.55 19.64
CA ARG A 313 -12.79 -3.82 20.16
C ARG A 313 -12.69 -2.32 19.97
N LYS A 314 -11.49 -1.76 20.16
CA LYS A 314 -11.23 -0.34 19.89
C LYS A 314 -11.49 -0.02 18.41
N TRP A 315 -10.96 -0.82 17.49
CA TRP A 315 -11.19 -0.60 16.06
C TRP A 315 -12.68 -0.65 15.71
N ILE A 316 -13.44 -1.61 16.24
CA ILE A 316 -14.89 -1.71 16.01
C ILE A 316 -15.62 -0.43 16.48
N VAL A 317 -15.26 0.10 17.65
CA VAL A 317 -15.86 1.34 18.18
C VAL A 317 -15.51 2.53 17.29
N ASP A 318 -14.23 2.68 16.94
CA ASP A 318 -13.74 3.78 16.11
C ASP A 318 -14.35 3.74 14.70
N ALA A 319 -14.45 2.55 14.10
CA ALA A 319 -15.04 2.34 12.80
C ALA A 319 -16.55 2.67 12.77
N ARG A 320 -17.29 2.26 13.80
CA ARG A 320 -18.70 2.63 13.96
C ARG A 320 -18.89 4.13 14.10
N ALA A 321 -18.06 4.80 14.90
CA ALA A 321 -18.09 6.24 15.07
C ALA A 321 -17.82 7.01 13.75
N ARG A 322 -17.15 6.36 12.78
CA ARG A 322 -16.86 6.90 11.46
C ARG A 322 -17.83 6.45 10.37
N GLY A 323 -18.96 5.80 10.74
CA GLY A 323 -20.04 5.44 9.83
C GLY A 323 -20.05 3.98 9.35
N LEU A 324 -19.12 3.12 9.79
CA LEU A 324 -19.15 1.69 9.49
C LEU A 324 -20.01 0.96 10.53
N ALA A 325 -21.33 1.06 10.42
CA ALA A 325 -22.26 0.53 11.44
C ALA A 325 -22.08 -0.96 11.71
N ASN A 326 -21.74 -1.75 10.66
CA ASN A 326 -21.57 -3.20 10.71
C ASN A 326 -20.08 -3.63 10.89
N ALA A 327 -19.25 -2.82 11.57
CA ALA A 327 -17.80 -3.02 11.69
C ALA A 327 -17.39 -4.44 12.13
N GLU A 328 -18.10 -5.06 13.08
CA GLU A 328 -17.82 -6.45 13.52
C GLU A 328 -18.03 -7.47 12.38
N GLN A 329 -19.08 -7.30 11.59
CA GLN A 329 -19.35 -8.17 10.45
C GLN A 329 -18.24 -8.00 9.40
N VAL A 330 -17.86 -6.76 9.07
CA VAL A 330 -16.80 -6.46 8.10
C VAL A 330 -15.47 -7.06 8.54
N LEU A 331 -15.13 -7.03 9.84
CA LEU A 331 -13.92 -7.68 10.35
C LEU A 331 -13.98 -9.21 10.20
N ARG A 332 -15.13 -9.83 10.48
CA ARG A 332 -15.31 -11.28 10.25
C ARG A 332 -15.16 -11.62 8.77
N GLU A 333 -15.75 -10.81 7.87
CA GLU A 333 -15.63 -10.99 6.42
C GLU A 333 -14.18 -10.86 5.95
N PHE A 334 -13.44 -9.89 6.48
CA PHE A 334 -11.99 -9.74 6.15
C PHE A 334 -11.22 -11.01 6.53
N ARG A 335 -11.38 -11.52 7.74
CA ARG A 335 -10.72 -12.75 8.20
C ARG A 335 -11.13 -13.98 7.38
N ALA A 336 -12.42 -14.06 7.04
CA ALA A 336 -12.93 -15.15 6.20
C ALA A 336 -12.36 -15.08 4.77
N GLU A 337 -12.18 -13.88 4.20
CA GLU A 337 -11.53 -13.71 2.91
C GLU A 337 -10.06 -14.15 2.95
N VAL A 338 -9.31 -13.77 4.00
CA VAL A 338 -7.93 -14.24 4.18
C VAL A 338 -7.90 -15.77 4.24
N ALA A 339 -8.68 -16.38 5.15
CA ALA A 339 -8.71 -17.84 5.32
C ALA A 339 -9.15 -18.60 4.06
N ARG A 340 -9.99 -18.00 3.21
CA ARG A 340 -10.43 -18.60 1.94
C ARG A 340 -9.33 -18.59 0.87
N LEU A 341 -8.41 -17.65 0.96
CA LEU A 341 -7.32 -17.46 0.00
C LEU A 341 -6.03 -18.21 0.41
N GLU A 342 -5.88 -18.57 1.71
CA GLU A 342 -4.83 -19.46 2.22
C GLU A 342 -5.06 -20.91 1.82
#